data_042d1234133d2b4c069e66ae07324298
#
_entry.id   042d1234133d2b4c069e66ae07324298
#
_cell.length_a   1.000
_cell.length_b   1.000
_cell.length_c   1.000
_cell.angle_alpha   90.00
_cell.angle_beta   90.00
_cell.angle_gamma   90.00
#
_symmetry.space_group_name_H-M   'P 1'
#
loop_
_entity.id
_entity.type
_entity.pdbx_description
1 polymer ?
#
loop_
_entity_poly.entity_id
_entity_poly.type
_entity_poly.pdbx_seq_one_letter_code
_entity_poly.pdbx_strand_id
1 'polypeptide(L)'
;AQPGGKDGLQTKCKKCVSENFKLYYTKNRKDLIAKKRKYQKENPEKVKSYKKTVKSREKSLAYSKEYNKRYKPKKNEKRRELVKTDTMYALQACLRSRIASYLSKKNHAKTSRTKDMLGCDFEFLKVHLELQFEPWMTWENRGLFNGELNFGWDVDHIIPLSSAKSEEDLIKLFHWSNLQPLCSYVNRHIKRDKIQ
;
A
#
# COMPACT_ATOMS: atom_id res chain seq x y z
N ALA A 1 10.44 17.83 37.09
CA ALA A 1 9.34 18.67 37.61
C ALA A 1 9.69 20.13 37.35
N GLN A 2 8.89 20.87 36.58
CA GLN A 2 9.01 22.34 36.50
C GLN A 2 8.45 22.92 37.80
N PRO A 3 9.13 23.90 38.40
CA PRO A 3 8.62 24.53 39.62
C PRO A 3 7.26 25.15 39.34
N GLY A 4 6.24 24.70 40.04
CA GLY A 4 4.92 25.33 40.07
C GLY A 4 4.99 26.74 40.61
N GLY A 5 4.04 27.58 40.26
CA GLY A 5 3.88 28.88 40.91
C GLY A 5 3.74 28.74 42.44
N LYS A 6 3.82 29.82 43.18
CA LYS A 6 3.72 29.87 44.66
C LYS A 6 2.45 29.20 45.22
N ASP A 7 1.44 28.98 44.39
CA ASP A 7 0.18 28.28 44.63
C ASP A 7 0.15 26.81 44.20
N GLY A 8 1.28 26.26 43.73
CA GLY A 8 1.38 24.88 43.20
C GLY A 8 0.71 24.65 41.83
N LEU A 9 0.15 25.70 41.22
CA LEU A 9 -0.51 25.64 39.93
C LEU A 9 0.44 25.92 38.78
N GLN A 10 0.21 25.30 37.63
CA GLN A 10 0.96 25.60 36.41
C GLN A 10 0.54 26.97 35.85
N THR A 11 1.53 27.76 35.40
CA THR A 11 1.31 29.10 34.83
C THR A 11 0.50 29.11 33.52
N LYS A 12 0.26 27.95 32.90
CA LYS A 12 -0.53 27.81 31.68
C LYS A 12 -1.60 26.74 31.82
N CYS A 13 -2.79 27.01 31.32
CA CYS A 13 -3.87 26.04 31.32
C CYS A 13 -3.53 24.84 30.41
N LYS A 14 -4.11 23.65 30.68
CA LYS A 14 -3.90 22.40 29.92
C LYS A 14 -4.18 22.58 28.43
N LYS A 15 -5.17 23.37 28.04
CA LYS A 15 -5.52 23.66 26.64
C LYS A 15 -4.41 24.45 25.96
N CYS A 16 -3.92 25.52 26.54
CA CYS A 16 -2.83 26.35 26.00
C CYS A 16 -1.52 25.53 25.88
N VAL A 17 -1.22 24.65 26.86
CA VAL A 17 -0.06 23.76 26.80
C VAL A 17 -0.19 22.79 25.62
N SER A 18 -1.38 22.21 25.42
CA SER A 18 -1.64 21.28 24.32
C SER A 18 -1.53 21.96 22.95
N GLU A 19 -2.06 23.18 22.82
CA GLU A 19 -1.99 23.95 21.56
C GLU A 19 -0.55 24.36 21.24
N ASN A 20 0.20 24.89 22.21
CA ASN A 20 1.61 25.21 22.05
C ASN A 20 2.45 23.97 21.69
N PHE A 21 2.14 22.81 22.30
CA PHE A 21 2.82 21.57 21.95
C PHE A 21 2.52 21.13 20.51
N LYS A 22 1.27 21.26 20.06
CA LYS A 22 0.90 20.96 18.66
C LYS A 22 1.66 21.86 17.67
N LEU A 23 1.70 23.17 17.94
CA LEU A 23 2.43 24.13 17.09
C LEU A 23 3.95 23.81 17.06
N TYR A 24 4.55 23.57 18.24
CA TYR A 24 5.95 23.19 18.35
C TYR A 24 6.24 21.89 17.57
N TYR A 25 5.39 20.87 17.74
CA TYR A 25 5.55 19.59 17.06
C TYR A 25 5.41 19.73 15.55
N THR A 26 4.44 20.49 15.07
CA THR A 26 4.25 20.74 13.64
C THR A 26 5.48 21.44 13.03
N LYS A 27 5.99 22.47 13.70
CA LYS A 27 7.16 23.23 13.26
C LYS A 27 8.45 22.37 13.24
N ASN A 28 8.64 21.51 14.26
CA ASN A 28 9.90 20.78 14.47
C ASN A 28 9.79 19.28 14.10
N ARG A 29 8.72 18.87 13.42
CA ARG A 29 8.42 17.45 13.17
C ARG A 29 9.55 16.68 12.50
N LYS A 30 10.19 17.28 11.49
CA LYS A 30 11.28 16.63 10.75
C LYS A 30 12.47 16.34 11.67
N ASP A 31 12.89 17.35 12.44
CA ASP A 31 14.04 17.25 13.35
C ASP A 31 13.78 16.28 14.51
N LEU A 32 12.56 16.32 15.07
CA LEU A 32 12.16 15.40 16.13
C LEU A 32 12.17 13.93 15.64
N ILE A 33 11.70 13.70 14.42
CA ILE A 33 11.74 12.36 13.80
C ILE A 33 13.19 11.93 13.55
N ALA A 34 14.03 12.82 13.04
CA ALA A 34 15.44 12.54 12.79
C ALA A 34 16.19 12.21 14.11
N LYS A 35 16.01 13.01 15.15
CA LYS A 35 16.57 12.75 16.50
C LYS A 35 16.10 11.41 17.07
N LYS A 36 14.81 11.09 16.94
CA LYS A 36 14.27 9.81 17.39
C LYS A 36 14.89 8.62 16.64
N ARG A 37 15.04 8.73 15.31
CA ARG A 37 15.64 7.68 14.49
C ARG A 37 17.12 7.47 14.84
N LYS A 38 17.87 8.57 15.06
CA LYS A 38 19.27 8.53 15.50
C LYS A 38 19.38 7.81 16.84
N TYR A 39 18.60 8.22 17.85
CA TYR A 39 18.57 7.56 19.15
C TYR A 39 18.26 6.06 19.07
N GLN A 40 17.27 5.67 18.25
CA GLN A 40 16.92 4.27 18.06
C GLN A 40 18.04 3.44 17.43
N LYS A 41 18.80 4.05 16.51
CA LYS A 41 19.97 3.42 15.87
C LYS A 41 21.14 3.27 16.84
N GLU A 42 21.37 4.25 17.68
CA GLU A 42 22.46 4.27 18.67
C GLU A 42 22.17 3.40 19.89
N ASN A 43 20.90 3.14 20.21
CA ASN A 43 20.49 2.40 21.41
C ASN A 43 19.55 1.21 21.11
N PRO A 44 19.94 0.26 20.23
CA PRO A 44 19.07 -0.82 19.78
C PRO A 44 18.61 -1.73 20.92
N GLU A 45 19.47 -2.02 21.89
CA GLU A 45 19.15 -2.92 23.00
C GLU A 45 18.16 -2.28 24.00
N LYS A 46 18.30 -0.98 24.30
CA LYS A 46 17.33 -0.24 25.12
C LYS A 46 15.95 -0.22 24.45
N VAL A 47 15.90 -0.02 23.13
CA VAL A 47 14.64 -0.01 22.37
C VAL A 47 14.01 -1.41 22.34
N LYS A 48 14.81 -2.47 22.18
CA LYS A 48 14.32 -3.86 22.23
C LYS A 48 13.78 -4.23 23.62
N SER A 49 14.50 -3.86 24.68
CA SER A 49 14.06 -4.15 26.06
C SER A 49 12.73 -3.47 26.40
N TYR A 50 12.55 -2.20 26.00
CA TYR A 50 11.30 -1.48 26.18
C TYR A 50 10.14 -2.13 25.42
N LYS A 51 10.38 -2.65 24.21
CA LYS A 51 9.36 -3.35 23.40
C LYS A 51 9.02 -4.74 23.93
N LYS A 52 9.91 -5.37 24.71
CA LYS A 52 9.73 -6.74 25.22
C LYS A 52 8.84 -6.83 26.46
N THR A 53 8.53 -5.75 27.14
CA THR A 53 7.66 -5.83 28.32
C THR A 53 6.25 -6.26 27.92
N VAL A 54 5.75 -7.34 28.52
CA VAL A 54 4.43 -7.93 28.24
C VAL A 54 3.31 -6.87 28.32
N LYS A 55 3.35 -6.02 29.36
CA LYS A 55 2.41 -4.88 29.51
C LYS A 55 2.44 -3.88 28.35
N SER A 56 3.61 -3.65 27.74
CA SER A 56 3.74 -2.78 26.57
C SER A 56 3.11 -3.40 25.34
N ARG A 57 3.23 -4.72 25.17
CA ARG A 57 2.64 -5.46 24.05
C ARG A 57 1.11 -5.51 24.15
N GLU A 58 0.56 -5.78 25.34
CA GLU A 58 -0.89 -5.79 25.57
C GLU A 58 -1.53 -4.41 25.33
N LYS A 59 -0.92 -3.35 25.86
CA LYS A 59 -1.36 -1.97 25.61
C LYS A 59 -1.31 -1.61 24.12
N SER A 60 -0.24 -2.02 23.42
CA SER A 60 -0.10 -1.79 21.97
C SER A 60 -1.15 -2.55 21.18
N LEU A 61 -1.46 -3.80 21.56
CA LEU A 61 -2.52 -4.60 20.93
C LEU A 61 -3.90 -4.02 21.17
N ALA A 62 -4.20 -3.60 22.41
CA ALA A 62 -5.46 -2.96 22.76
C ALA A 62 -5.66 -1.66 21.98
N TYR A 63 -4.64 -0.79 21.96
CA TYR A 63 -4.66 0.44 21.16
C TYR A 63 -4.85 0.15 19.66
N SER A 64 -4.15 -0.86 19.12
CA SER A 64 -4.28 -1.23 17.72
C SER A 64 -5.67 -1.75 17.38
N LYS A 65 -6.29 -2.53 18.27
CA LYS A 65 -7.68 -3.00 18.12
C LYS A 65 -8.65 -1.82 18.10
N GLU A 66 -8.53 -0.91 19.06
CA GLU A 66 -9.40 0.28 19.15
C GLU A 66 -9.20 1.20 17.95
N TYR A 67 -7.96 1.50 17.57
CA TYR A 67 -7.62 2.26 16.37
C TYR A 67 -8.22 1.63 15.11
N ASN A 68 -8.05 0.32 14.92
CA ASN A 68 -8.58 -0.37 13.76
C ASN A 68 -10.11 -0.34 13.73
N LYS A 69 -10.78 -0.53 14.86
CA LYS A 69 -12.25 -0.45 14.97
C LYS A 69 -12.75 0.95 14.55
N ARG A 70 -12.09 2.00 15.02
CA ARG A 70 -12.52 3.40 14.82
C ARG A 70 -12.16 3.98 13.45
N TYR A 71 -10.97 3.70 12.94
CA TYR A 71 -10.41 4.39 11.78
C TYR A 71 -10.34 3.55 10.51
N LYS A 72 -10.22 2.22 10.63
CA LYS A 72 -10.15 1.32 9.48
C LYS A 72 -11.37 1.40 8.56
N PRO A 73 -12.63 1.49 9.07
CA PRO A 73 -13.79 1.64 8.21
C PRO A 73 -13.72 2.91 7.34
N LYS A 74 -13.45 4.07 7.93
CA LYS A 74 -13.33 5.35 7.21
C LYS A 74 -12.20 5.33 6.17
N LYS A 75 -11.06 4.72 6.51
CA LYS A 75 -9.94 4.55 5.58
C LYS A 75 -10.31 3.64 4.40
N ASN A 76 -11.05 2.57 4.68
CA ASN A 76 -11.50 1.64 3.63
C ASN A 76 -12.56 2.29 2.73
N GLU A 77 -13.46 3.08 3.29
CA GLU A 77 -14.46 3.85 2.52
C GLU A 77 -13.78 4.82 1.56
N LYS A 78 -12.86 5.67 2.05
CA LYS A 78 -12.05 6.56 1.22
C LYS A 78 -11.28 5.81 0.13
N ARG A 79 -10.72 4.63 0.46
CA ARG A 79 -10.03 3.80 -0.53
C ARG A 79 -11.00 3.29 -1.61
N ARG A 80 -12.20 2.85 -1.24
CA ARG A 80 -13.22 2.39 -2.20
C ARG A 80 -13.65 3.53 -3.13
N GLU A 81 -13.82 4.72 -2.58
CA GLU A 81 -14.13 5.92 -3.35
C GLU A 81 -13.02 6.23 -4.36
N LEU A 82 -11.75 6.29 -3.91
CA LEU A 82 -10.60 6.51 -4.80
C LEU A 82 -10.48 5.46 -5.89
N VAL A 83 -10.78 4.18 -5.59
CA VAL A 83 -10.76 3.11 -6.61
C VAL A 83 -11.83 3.32 -7.68
N LYS A 84 -12.96 3.98 -7.34
CA LYS A 84 -14.04 4.28 -8.31
C LYS A 84 -13.78 5.55 -9.12
N THR A 85 -13.16 6.56 -8.51
CA THR A 85 -13.05 7.92 -9.08
C THR A 85 -11.69 8.21 -9.70
N ASP A 86 -10.64 7.48 -9.30
CA ASP A 86 -9.26 7.70 -9.75
C ASP A 86 -8.71 6.43 -10.42
N THR A 87 -8.68 6.46 -11.74
CA THR A 87 -8.19 5.37 -12.60
C THR A 87 -6.75 4.97 -12.26
N MET A 88 -5.88 5.95 -12.01
CA MET A 88 -4.48 5.70 -11.67
C MET A 88 -4.36 5.02 -10.31
N TYR A 89 -5.11 5.51 -9.33
CA TYR A 89 -5.16 4.87 -8.02
C TYR A 89 -5.68 3.43 -8.10
N ALA A 90 -6.73 3.21 -8.90
CA ALA A 90 -7.31 1.89 -9.11
C ALA A 90 -6.32 0.91 -9.77
N LEU A 91 -5.58 1.34 -10.80
CA LEU A 91 -4.54 0.55 -11.45
C LEU A 91 -3.41 0.20 -10.47
N GLN A 92 -2.88 1.19 -9.75
CA GLN A 92 -1.84 1.01 -8.74
C GLN A 92 -2.27 0.04 -7.63
N ALA A 93 -3.49 0.20 -7.11
CA ALA A 93 -4.03 -0.64 -6.04
C ALA A 93 -4.19 -2.09 -6.50
N CYS A 94 -4.68 -2.31 -7.72
CA CYS A 94 -4.83 -3.61 -8.34
C CYS A 94 -3.48 -4.33 -8.47
N LEU A 95 -2.49 -3.70 -9.10
CA LEU A 95 -1.17 -4.29 -9.34
C LEU A 95 -0.42 -4.56 -8.03
N ARG A 96 -0.44 -3.62 -7.07
CA ARG A 96 0.15 -3.85 -5.74
C ARG A 96 -0.45 -5.05 -5.03
N SER A 97 -1.77 -5.21 -5.12
CA SER A 97 -2.49 -6.33 -4.50
C SER A 97 -2.17 -7.65 -5.19
N ARG A 98 -2.15 -7.69 -6.52
CA ARG A 98 -1.84 -8.90 -7.30
C ARG A 98 -0.42 -9.38 -7.03
N ILE A 99 0.57 -8.51 -7.13
CA ILE A 99 1.97 -8.82 -6.84
C ILE A 99 2.13 -9.35 -5.40
N ALA A 100 1.59 -8.63 -4.41
CA ALA A 100 1.68 -9.05 -3.02
C ALA A 100 0.99 -10.40 -2.76
N SER A 101 -0.19 -10.63 -3.34
CA SER A 101 -0.93 -11.88 -3.21
C SER A 101 -0.18 -13.04 -3.86
N TYR A 102 0.38 -12.84 -5.05
CA TYR A 102 1.11 -13.90 -5.76
C TYR A 102 2.40 -14.28 -5.02
N LEU A 103 3.20 -13.30 -4.59
CA LEU A 103 4.40 -13.54 -3.79
C LEU A 103 4.07 -14.28 -2.49
N SER A 104 3.02 -13.86 -1.79
CA SER A 104 2.57 -14.52 -0.57
C SER A 104 2.17 -15.99 -0.80
N LYS A 105 1.47 -16.31 -1.90
CA LYS A 105 1.11 -17.69 -2.26
C LYS A 105 2.34 -18.57 -2.55
N LYS A 106 3.43 -17.97 -2.99
CA LYS A 106 4.71 -18.66 -3.22
C LYS A 106 5.65 -18.63 -2.01
N ASN A 107 5.19 -18.14 -0.85
CA ASN A 107 5.98 -17.93 0.36
C ASN A 107 7.16 -16.98 0.20
N HIS A 108 7.11 -16.08 -0.78
CA HIS A 108 8.10 -15.02 -0.99
C HIS A 108 7.69 -13.72 -0.31
N ALA A 109 8.63 -13.06 0.35
CA ALA A 109 8.41 -11.72 0.88
C ALA A 109 8.56 -10.69 -0.24
N LYS A 110 7.67 -9.70 -0.28
CA LYS A 110 7.83 -8.58 -1.20
C LYS A 110 8.96 -7.67 -0.72
N THR A 111 10.12 -7.74 -1.33
CA THR A 111 11.34 -7.00 -0.97
C THR A 111 11.46 -5.65 -1.67
N SER A 112 10.87 -5.50 -2.87
CA SER A 112 11.00 -4.31 -3.72
C SER A 112 9.69 -3.53 -3.84
N ARG A 113 9.79 -2.25 -4.26
CA ARG A 113 8.59 -1.46 -4.59
C ARG A 113 7.93 -2.01 -5.85
N THR A 114 6.62 -1.83 -5.98
CA THR A 114 5.87 -2.30 -7.17
C THR A 114 6.42 -1.73 -8.46
N LYS A 115 6.76 -0.44 -8.51
CA LYS A 115 7.31 0.19 -9.71
C LYS A 115 8.69 -0.34 -10.11
N ASP A 116 9.51 -0.74 -9.11
CA ASP A 116 10.83 -1.33 -9.39
C ASP A 116 10.67 -2.73 -10.01
N MET A 117 9.65 -3.49 -9.58
CA MET A 117 9.30 -4.79 -10.18
C MET A 117 8.66 -4.65 -11.56
N LEU A 118 7.87 -3.59 -11.78
CA LEU A 118 7.28 -3.28 -13.09
C LEU A 118 8.34 -2.75 -14.08
N GLY A 119 9.44 -2.18 -13.61
CA GLY A 119 10.46 -1.54 -14.45
C GLY A 119 10.02 -0.20 -15.05
N CYS A 120 8.86 0.35 -14.59
CA CYS A 120 8.33 1.64 -15.06
C CYS A 120 7.50 2.33 -13.98
N ASP A 121 7.17 3.60 -14.19
CA ASP A 121 6.13 4.26 -13.42
C ASP A 121 4.72 3.89 -13.90
N PHE A 122 3.70 4.31 -13.15
CA PHE A 122 2.33 3.92 -13.47
C PHE A 122 1.73 4.75 -14.60
N GLU A 123 2.23 5.94 -14.83
CA GLU A 123 1.88 6.84 -15.93
C GLU A 123 2.31 6.20 -17.26
N PHE A 124 3.54 5.74 -17.35
CA PHE A 124 4.04 4.99 -18.51
C PHE A 124 3.22 3.71 -18.74
N LEU A 125 2.98 2.93 -17.67
CA LEU A 125 2.20 1.69 -17.80
C LEU A 125 0.76 1.97 -18.29
N LYS A 126 0.15 3.06 -17.85
CA LYS A 126 -1.18 3.46 -18.31
C LYS A 126 -1.18 3.68 -19.81
N VAL A 127 -0.25 4.47 -20.34
CA VAL A 127 -0.09 4.75 -21.78
C VAL A 127 0.19 3.45 -22.54
N HIS A 128 1.09 2.59 -22.02
CA HIS A 128 1.39 1.29 -22.63
C HIS A 128 0.15 0.40 -22.80
N LEU A 129 -0.74 0.38 -21.80
CA LEU A 129 -1.99 -0.37 -21.88
C LEU A 129 -2.98 0.30 -22.85
N GLU A 130 -3.13 1.62 -22.82
CA GLU A 130 -4.01 2.37 -23.71
C GLU A 130 -3.66 2.19 -25.19
N LEU A 131 -2.38 2.11 -25.53
CA LEU A 131 -1.92 1.86 -26.90
C LEU A 131 -2.31 0.46 -27.44
N GLN A 132 -2.70 -0.44 -26.57
CA GLN A 132 -3.14 -1.81 -26.91
C GLN A 132 -4.67 -1.98 -26.78
N PHE A 133 -5.40 -0.92 -26.49
CA PHE A 133 -6.85 -1.02 -26.33
C PHE A 133 -7.53 -1.33 -27.65
N GLU A 134 -8.42 -2.31 -27.62
CA GLU A 134 -9.43 -2.50 -28.66
C GLU A 134 -10.51 -1.42 -28.54
N PRO A 135 -11.29 -1.12 -29.63
CA PRO A 135 -12.26 -0.01 -29.66
C PRO A 135 -13.31 -0.04 -28.53
N TRP A 136 -13.60 -1.19 -27.97
CA TRP A 136 -14.57 -1.38 -26.88
C TRP A 136 -13.95 -1.25 -25.48
N MET A 137 -12.61 -1.22 -25.35
CA MET A 137 -11.91 -1.12 -24.07
C MET A 137 -11.84 0.31 -23.60
N THR A 138 -12.26 0.54 -22.36
CA THR A 138 -12.17 1.82 -21.66
C THR A 138 -11.72 1.57 -20.22
N TRP A 139 -11.30 2.62 -19.50
CA TRP A 139 -10.94 2.47 -18.09
C TRP A 139 -12.15 2.16 -17.20
N GLU A 140 -13.35 2.56 -17.62
CA GLU A 140 -14.60 2.33 -16.90
C GLU A 140 -14.99 0.86 -16.90
N ASN A 141 -14.71 0.12 -18.00
CA ASN A 141 -15.02 -1.30 -18.08
C ASN A 141 -13.87 -2.23 -17.63
N ARG A 142 -12.79 -1.66 -17.08
CA ARG A 142 -11.68 -2.45 -16.51
C ARG A 142 -12.14 -3.27 -15.30
N GLY A 143 -11.87 -4.56 -15.33
CA GLY A 143 -12.21 -5.50 -14.26
C GLY A 143 -13.67 -5.92 -14.20
N LEU A 144 -14.52 -5.39 -15.07
CA LEU A 144 -15.92 -5.82 -15.20
C LEU A 144 -15.99 -7.21 -15.85
N PHE A 145 -17.00 -7.99 -15.44
CA PHE A 145 -17.23 -9.33 -15.95
C PHE A 145 -18.70 -9.71 -15.75
N ASN A 146 -19.39 -10.05 -16.85
CA ASN A 146 -20.78 -10.54 -16.82
C ASN A 146 -20.94 -11.92 -17.49
N GLY A 147 -19.83 -12.54 -17.92
CA GLY A 147 -19.84 -13.82 -18.63
C GLY A 147 -19.88 -13.69 -20.17
N GLU A 148 -19.83 -12.48 -20.70
CA GLU A 148 -19.86 -12.21 -22.14
C GLU A 148 -18.51 -11.72 -22.66
N LEU A 149 -18.27 -11.90 -23.96
CA LEU A 149 -17.12 -11.33 -24.66
C LEU A 149 -17.23 -9.79 -24.72
N ASN A 150 -16.09 -9.13 -24.64
CA ASN A 150 -15.93 -7.69 -24.83
C ASN A 150 -16.76 -6.80 -23.88
N PHE A 151 -17.26 -7.35 -22.76
CA PHE A 151 -17.95 -6.58 -21.74
C PHE A 151 -16.95 -5.82 -20.84
N GLY A 152 -15.87 -6.46 -20.44
CA GLY A 152 -14.82 -5.85 -19.63
C GLY A 152 -13.47 -6.47 -19.91
N TRP A 153 -12.42 -5.81 -19.45
CA TRP A 153 -11.04 -6.25 -19.64
C TRP A 153 -10.25 -6.26 -18.32
N ASP A 154 -9.26 -7.12 -18.26
CA ASP A 154 -8.33 -7.25 -17.15
C ASP A 154 -6.90 -6.90 -17.60
N VAL A 155 -6.05 -6.41 -16.71
CA VAL A 155 -4.61 -6.41 -16.94
C VAL A 155 -4.12 -7.85 -16.83
N ASP A 156 -3.55 -8.38 -17.88
CA ASP A 156 -3.09 -9.76 -17.96
C ASP A 156 -1.58 -9.84 -18.18
N HIS A 157 -0.99 -11.01 -17.90
CA HIS A 157 0.42 -11.31 -18.20
C HIS A 157 0.50 -12.14 -19.48
N ILE A 158 1.20 -11.66 -20.50
CA ILE A 158 1.41 -12.37 -21.78
C ILE A 158 1.97 -13.77 -21.47
N ILE A 159 3.07 -13.81 -20.73
CA ILE A 159 3.63 -15.05 -20.16
C ILE A 159 3.08 -15.20 -18.74
N PRO A 160 2.36 -16.29 -18.43
CA PRO A 160 1.72 -16.46 -17.13
C PRO A 160 2.74 -16.52 -15.97
N LEU A 161 2.39 -15.94 -14.83
CA LEU A 161 3.23 -16.00 -13.63
C LEU A 161 3.47 -17.42 -13.12
N SER A 162 2.58 -18.36 -13.46
CA SER A 162 2.73 -19.79 -13.12
C SER A 162 3.94 -20.45 -13.80
N SER A 163 4.44 -19.89 -14.90
CA SER A 163 5.62 -20.41 -15.61
C SER A 163 6.96 -20.10 -14.93
N ALA A 164 6.97 -19.18 -13.93
CA ALA A 164 8.18 -18.83 -13.18
C ALA A 164 8.73 -20.05 -12.41
N LYS A 165 10.00 -20.34 -12.60
CA LYS A 165 10.73 -21.41 -11.92
C LYS A 165 11.54 -20.90 -10.73
N SER A 166 11.92 -19.61 -10.75
CA SER A 166 12.69 -18.94 -9.70
C SER A 166 12.03 -17.62 -9.29
N GLU A 167 12.55 -17.00 -8.20
CA GLU A 167 12.12 -15.66 -7.78
C GLU A 167 12.53 -14.60 -8.81
N GLU A 168 13.71 -14.76 -9.43
CA GLU A 168 14.19 -13.86 -10.46
C GLU A 168 13.32 -13.92 -11.72
N ASP A 169 12.89 -15.12 -12.13
CA ASP A 169 11.94 -15.27 -13.24
C ASP A 169 10.61 -14.60 -12.92
N LEU A 170 10.14 -14.77 -11.69
CA LEU A 170 8.90 -14.16 -11.26
C LEU A 170 8.97 -12.63 -11.30
N ILE A 171 10.09 -12.03 -10.90
CA ILE A 171 10.31 -10.58 -10.99
C ILE A 171 10.27 -10.11 -12.44
N LYS A 172 10.94 -10.84 -13.36
CA LYS A 172 10.91 -10.55 -14.80
C LYS A 172 9.50 -10.62 -15.38
N LEU A 173 8.67 -11.56 -14.91
CA LEU A 173 7.30 -11.70 -15.38
C LEU A 173 6.37 -10.59 -14.89
N PHE A 174 6.72 -9.84 -13.84
CA PHE A 174 6.00 -8.63 -13.44
C PHE A 174 6.36 -7.40 -14.26
N HIS A 175 7.38 -7.44 -15.12
CA HIS A 175 7.82 -6.30 -15.92
C HIS A 175 6.70 -5.82 -16.85
N TRP A 176 6.64 -4.50 -17.09
CA TRP A 176 5.58 -3.87 -17.88
C TRP A 176 5.41 -4.46 -19.29
N SER A 177 6.51 -4.88 -19.92
CA SER A 177 6.50 -5.48 -21.27
C SER A 177 5.78 -6.82 -21.34
N ASN A 178 5.53 -7.48 -20.20
CA ASN A 178 4.75 -8.70 -20.09
C ASN A 178 3.28 -8.42 -19.71
N LEU A 179 2.85 -7.16 -19.70
CA LEU A 179 1.48 -6.78 -19.36
C LEU A 179 0.71 -6.33 -20.59
N GLN A 180 -0.53 -6.80 -20.70
CA GLN A 180 -1.45 -6.46 -21.78
C GLN A 180 -2.86 -6.27 -21.22
N PRO A 181 -3.72 -5.46 -21.88
CA PRO A 181 -5.15 -5.51 -21.66
C PRO A 181 -5.72 -6.74 -22.37
N LEU A 182 -6.53 -7.53 -21.68
CA LEU A 182 -7.17 -8.71 -22.27
C LEU A 182 -8.65 -8.77 -21.85
N CYS A 183 -9.53 -9.12 -22.78
CA CYS A 183 -10.94 -9.36 -22.48
C CYS A 183 -11.09 -10.25 -21.24
N SER A 184 -11.88 -9.83 -20.27
CA SER A 184 -12.07 -10.56 -19.00
C SER A 184 -12.60 -11.98 -19.22
N TYR A 185 -13.45 -12.19 -20.21
CA TYR A 185 -13.94 -13.51 -20.57
C TYR A 185 -12.81 -14.39 -21.10
N VAL A 186 -12.04 -13.88 -22.08
CA VAL A 186 -10.90 -14.58 -22.68
C VAL A 186 -9.87 -14.93 -21.61
N ASN A 187 -9.52 -13.95 -20.76
CA ASN A 187 -8.55 -14.14 -19.68
C ASN A 187 -8.95 -15.28 -18.71
N ARG A 188 -10.21 -15.29 -18.28
CA ARG A 188 -10.69 -16.21 -17.22
C ARG A 188 -11.07 -17.59 -17.74
N HIS A 189 -11.56 -17.70 -18.96
CA HIS A 189 -12.11 -18.95 -19.51
C HIS A 189 -11.26 -19.60 -20.60
N ILE A 190 -10.57 -18.82 -21.44
CA ILE A 190 -9.82 -19.33 -22.60
C ILE A 190 -8.34 -19.41 -22.29
N LYS A 191 -7.72 -18.26 -22.00
CA LYS A 191 -6.28 -18.18 -21.78
C LYS A 191 -5.85 -18.85 -20.48
N ARG A 192 -6.44 -18.47 -19.35
CA ARG A 192 -6.04 -18.96 -18.01
C ARG A 192 -4.53 -18.82 -17.81
N ASP A 193 -3.83 -19.97 -17.65
CA ASP A 193 -2.37 -20.06 -17.46
C ASP A 193 -1.61 -20.46 -18.75
N LYS A 194 -2.24 -20.29 -19.91
CA LYS A 194 -1.59 -20.62 -21.20
C LYS A 194 -0.87 -19.39 -21.76
N ILE A 195 0.22 -19.62 -22.50
CA ILE A 195 0.85 -18.59 -23.34
C ILE A 195 -0.01 -18.47 -24.60
N GLN A 196 -0.34 -17.27 -24.97
CA GLN A 196 -1.00 -16.97 -26.26
C GLN A 196 0.06 -16.80 -27.32
#